data_fc9ca270378a04e3f781ac249a6f6e8a
#
_entry.id   fc9ca270378a04e3f781ac249a6f6e8a
#
_cell.length_a   1.000
_cell.length_b   1.000
_cell.length_c   1.000
_cell.angle_alpha   90.00
_cell.angle_beta   90.00
_cell.angle_gamma   90.00
#
_symmetry.space_group_name_H-M   'P 1'
#
loop_
_entity.id
_entity.type
_entity.pdbx_description
1 polymer ?
#
loop_
_entity_poly.entity_id
_entity_poly.type
_entity_poly.pdbx_seq_one_letter_code
_entity_poly.pdbx_strand_id
1 'polypeptide(L)'
;VFEIAKEICPEIERHISTQANNTNYATYNFWYKQGASRVVSARELSMEELKELRANIPEDLEIETFIHGAMCISYSGRCLLSNYFTGRDANRGACTHPCRWKYAVVEEKRPGEYLPVYENERGTYIFNSKDLCMIEHIPELIDAGIDSLKIEGRMKTALYVATVARTYRKAIDDYKK
;
A
#
# COMPACT_ATOMS: atom_id res chain seq x y z
N VAL A 1 13.14 14.41 7.71
CA VAL A 1 12.03 15.18 7.08
C VAL A 1 10.93 15.48 8.08
N PHE A 2 10.38 14.48 8.80
CA PHE A 2 9.26 14.67 9.73
C PHE A 2 9.55 15.72 10.82
N GLU A 3 10.67 15.58 11.54
CA GLU A 3 11.08 16.54 12.57
C GLU A 3 11.31 17.95 12.00
N ILE A 4 11.95 18.04 10.83
CA ILE A 4 12.17 19.33 10.15
C ILE A 4 10.82 19.99 9.77
N ALA A 5 9.86 19.22 9.26
CA ALA A 5 8.53 19.74 8.94
C ALA A 5 7.79 20.20 10.20
N LYS A 6 7.92 19.46 11.30
CA LYS A 6 7.33 19.84 12.59
C LYS A 6 7.90 21.15 13.15
N GLU A 7 9.18 21.38 12.94
CA GLU A 7 9.88 22.59 13.40
C GLU A 7 9.60 23.80 12.52
N ILE A 8 9.67 23.65 11.18
CA ILE A 8 9.59 24.77 10.23
C ILE A 8 8.13 25.11 9.90
N CYS A 9 7.25 24.12 9.82
CA CYS A 9 5.85 24.28 9.40
C CYS A 9 4.93 23.50 10.38
N PRO A 10 4.80 23.92 11.63
CA PRO A 10 4.05 23.15 12.66
C PRO A 10 2.56 23.03 12.34
N GLU A 11 2.00 23.94 11.55
CA GLU A 11 0.59 23.97 11.14
C GLU A 11 0.25 22.96 10.04
N ILE A 12 1.24 22.38 9.35
CA ILE A 12 0.99 21.42 8.27
C ILE A 12 0.71 20.05 8.86
N GLU A 13 -0.36 19.41 8.39
CA GLU A 13 -0.67 18.03 8.72
C GLU A 13 0.44 17.08 8.26
N ARG A 14 0.82 16.17 9.13
CA ARG A 14 1.92 15.23 8.89
C ARG A 14 1.38 13.81 8.81
N HIS A 15 1.53 13.21 7.63
CA HIS A 15 1.08 11.87 7.35
C HIS A 15 2.27 10.90 7.28
N ILE A 16 2.16 9.76 7.96
CA ILE A 16 3.19 8.72 7.96
C ILE A 16 2.92 7.73 6.85
N SER A 17 3.90 7.56 5.97
CA SER A 17 3.80 6.65 4.83
C SER A 17 3.76 5.18 5.26
N THR A 18 3.11 4.34 4.45
CA THR A 18 3.20 2.87 4.54
C THR A 18 4.65 2.35 4.51
N GLN A 19 5.58 3.11 3.95
CA GLN A 19 7.01 2.77 3.92
C GLN A 19 7.67 2.79 5.31
N ALA A 20 7.01 3.33 6.34
CA ALA A 20 7.43 3.23 7.72
C ALA A 20 7.03 1.88 8.38
N ASN A 21 6.39 0.98 7.62
CA ASN A 21 5.97 -0.36 8.05
C ASN A 21 5.08 -0.32 9.31
N ASN A 22 4.00 0.43 9.23
CA ASN A 22 3.04 0.60 10.33
C ASN A 22 2.09 -0.61 10.37
N THR A 23 2.43 -1.60 11.17
CA THR A 23 1.74 -2.90 11.24
C THR A 23 0.96 -3.13 12.54
N ASN A 24 1.00 -2.21 13.50
CA ASN A 24 0.32 -2.38 14.78
C ASN A 24 0.01 -1.04 15.46
N TYR A 25 -0.92 -1.04 16.39
CA TYR A 25 -1.36 0.16 17.12
C TYR A 25 -0.25 0.83 17.95
N ALA A 26 0.78 0.10 18.40
CA ALA A 26 1.88 0.70 19.15
C ALA A 26 2.69 1.67 18.26
N THR A 27 2.90 1.30 16.98
CA THR A 27 3.54 2.17 15.99
C THR A 27 2.70 3.41 15.70
N TYR A 28 1.37 3.27 15.59
CA TYR A 28 0.45 4.40 15.39
C TYR A 28 0.47 5.35 16.58
N ASN A 29 0.38 4.83 17.79
CA ASN A 29 0.46 5.63 19.03
C ASN A 29 1.81 6.33 19.17
N PHE A 30 2.91 5.72 18.70
CA PHE A 30 4.21 6.37 18.64
C PHE A 30 4.17 7.59 17.72
N TRP A 31 3.68 7.43 16.49
CA TRP A 31 3.61 8.53 15.53
C TRP A 31 2.63 9.64 15.95
N TYR A 32 1.51 9.27 16.56
CA TYR A 32 0.58 10.23 17.16
C TYR A 32 1.26 11.13 18.20
N LYS A 33 2.00 10.53 19.13
CA LYS A 33 2.78 11.27 20.12
C LYS A 33 3.85 12.18 19.51
N GLN A 34 4.35 11.85 18.33
CA GLN A 34 5.25 12.71 17.57
C GLN A 34 4.50 13.85 16.83
N GLY A 35 3.18 13.82 16.78
CA GLY A 35 2.34 14.83 16.13
C GLY A 35 1.95 14.50 14.69
N ALA A 36 1.88 13.23 14.34
CA ALA A 36 1.24 12.80 13.09
C ALA A 36 -0.27 12.87 13.21
N SER A 37 -0.95 13.37 12.19
CA SER A 37 -2.41 13.43 12.08
C SER A 37 -2.99 12.23 11.34
N ARG A 38 -2.21 11.55 10.51
CA ARG A 38 -2.62 10.37 9.74
C ARG A 38 -1.49 9.36 9.60
N VAL A 39 -1.84 8.08 9.66
CA VAL A 39 -0.89 6.99 9.41
C VAL A 39 -1.43 6.07 8.30
N VAL A 40 -0.61 5.82 7.29
CA VAL A 40 -0.94 4.87 6.22
C VAL A 40 -0.59 3.46 6.68
N SER A 41 -1.57 2.58 6.71
CA SER A 41 -1.41 1.18 7.11
C SER A 41 -0.47 0.43 6.18
N ALA A 42 0.20 -0.57 6.73
CA ALA A 42 0.86 -1.59 5.92
C ALA A 42 -0.19 -2.38 5.12
N ARG A 43 0.18 -2.83 3.91
CA ARG A 43 -0.72 -3.61 3.04
C ARG A 43 -0.95 -5.04 3.53
N GLU A 44 -0.13 -5.47 4.46
CA GLU A 44 -0.14 -6.81 5.04
C GLU A 44 -1.24 -7.01 6.10
N LEU A 45 -1.85 -5.91 6.57
CA LEU A 45 -2.89 -5.97 7.61
C LEU A 45 -4.19 -6.54 7.07
N SER A 46 -4.76 -7.48 7.82
CA SER A 46 -6.11 -8.00 7.62
C SER A 46 -7.18 -7.01 8.10
N MET A 47 -8.45 -7.26 7.77
CA MET A 47 -9.57 -6.45 8.24
C MET A 47 -9.72 -6.49 9.77
N GLU A 48 -9.48 -7.66 10.38
CA GLU A 48 -9.50 -7.84 11.84
C GLU A 48 -8.43 -7.01 12.52
N GLU A 49 -7.21 -7.02 11.98
CA GLU A 49 -6.09 -6.21 12.49
C GLU A 49 -6.35 -4.70 12.33
N LEU A 50 -7.01 -4.28 11.25
CA LEU A 50 -7.40 -2.88 11.06
C LEU A 50 -8.45 -2.45 12.11
N LYS A 51 -9.42 -3.31 12.43
CA LYS A 51 -10.42 -3.06 13.50
C LYS A 51 -9.76 -3.01 14.88
N GLU A 52 -8.85 -3.95 15.18
CA GLU A 52 -8.08 -3.95 16.42
C GLU A 52 -7.22 -2.67 16.54
N LEU A 53 -6.58 -2.27 15.43
CA LEU A 53 -5.79 -1.06 15.37
C LEU A 53 -6.65 0.16 15.69
N ARG A 54 -7.82 0.33 15.03
CA ARG A 54 -8.74 1.46 15.30
C ARG A 54 -9.19 1.51 16.78
N ALA A 55 -9.46 0.37 17.36
CA ALA A 55 -9.91 0.27 18.76
C ALA A 55 -8.84 0.66 19.80
N ASN A 56 -7.56 0.69 19.42
CA ASN A 56 -6.42 0.89 20.31
C ASN A 56 -5.61 2.17 20.03
N ILE A 57 -6.13 3.08 19.22
CA ILE A 57 -5.50 4.37 18.90
C ILE A 57 -6.47 5.53 19.18
N PRO A 58 -5.98 6.78 19.35
CA PRO A 58 -6.84 7.96 19.52
C PRO A 58 -7.83 8.14 18.35
N GLU A 59 -9.03 8.63 18.65
CA GLU A 59 -10.09 8.85 17.66
C GLU A 59 -9.71 9.89 16.59
N ASP A 60 -8.93 10.88 16.97
CA ASP A 60 -8.45 11.96 16.11
C ASP A 60 -7.22 11.60 15.28
N LEU A 61 -6.63 10.40 15.47
CA LEU A 61 -5.60 9.88 14.59
C LEU A 61 -6.25 9.17 13.41
N GLU A 62 -6.12 9.73 12.21
CA GLU A 62 -6.67 9.14 11.00
C GLU A 62 -5.91 7.91 10.51
N ILE A 63 -6.65 6.93 10.03
CA ILE A 63 -6.14 5.72 9.35
C ILE A 63 -6.36 5.85 7.85
N GLU A 64 -5.29 5.73 7.07
CA GLU A 64 -5.37 5.56 5.63
C GLU A 64 -5.00 4.13 5.24
N THR A 65 -5.80 3.46 4.42
CA THR A 65 -5.48 2.10 3.93
C THR A 65 -5.58 2.00 2.41
N PHE A 66 -4.78 1.10 1.83
CA PHE A 66 -4.89 0.79 0.40
C PHE A 66 -6.14 -0.04 0.14
N ILE A 67 -6.89 0.35 -0.90
CA ILE A 67 -8.11 -0.33 -1.34
C ILE A 67 -8.02 -0.86 -2.77
N HIS A 68 -7.08 -0.36 -3.58
CA HIS A 68 -6.95 -0.78 -4.97
C HIS A 68 -5.55 -0.57 -5.52
N GLY A 69 -5.15 -1.44 -6.45
CA GLY A 69 -3.95 -1.33 -7.24
C GLY A 69 -2.84 -2.29 -6.85
N ALA A 70 -1.63 -1.97 -7.26
CA ALA A 70 -0.50 -2.88 -7.15
C ALA A 70 -0.12 -3.21 -5.70
N MET A 71 -0.11 -4.50 -5.38
CA MET A 71 0.50 -5.01 -4.15
C MET A 71 2.01 -5.12 -4.29
N CYS A 72 2.73 -4.92 -3.20
CA CYS A 72 4.19 -5.09 -3.16
C CYS A 72 4.52 -6.58 -3.00
N ILE A 73 5.56 -7.05 -3.72
CA ILE A 73 6.09 -8.42 -3.55
C ILE A 73 6.85 -8.59 -2.21
N SER A 74 7.22 -7.50 -1.59
CA SER A 74 7.91 -7.45 -0.31
C SER A 74 7.27 -6.37 0.56
N TYR A 75 7.76 -6.20 1.79
CA TYR A 75 7.38 -5.05 2.61
C TYR A 75 7.55 -3.75 1.83
N SER A 76 6.57 -2.86 1.94
CA SER A 76 6.50 -1.61 1.18
C SER A 76 7.81 -0.80 1.28
N GLY A 77 8.41 -0.50 0.12
CA GLY A 77 9.65 0.26 0.04
C GLY A 77 10.94 -0.49 0.39
N ARG A 78 10.89 -1.81 0.65
CA ARG A 78 12.08 -2.61 1.00
C ARG A 78 12.66 -3.42 -0.16
N CYS A 79 11.94 -3.50 -1.29
CA CYS A 79 12.39 -4.20 -2.48
C CYS A 79 13.46 -3.39 -3.24
N LEU A 80 14.54 -4.04 -3.65
CA LEU A 80 15.64 -3.43 -4.42
C LEU A 80 15.48 -3.59 -5.93
N LEU A 81 14.50 -4.36 -6.42
CA LEU A 81 14.36 -4.65 -7.85
C LEU A 81 14.21 -3.38 -8.70
N SER A 82 13.45 -2.38 -8.23
CA SER A 82 13.27 -1.13 -8.96
C SER A 82 14.58 -0.35 -9.09
N ASN A 83 15.37 -0.28 -8.02
CA ASN A 83 16.69 0.35 -8.09
C ASN A 83 17.63 -0.43 -9.01
N TYR A 84 17.67 -1.76 -8.87
CA TYR A 84 18.53 -2.62 -9.68
C TYR A 84 18.26 -2.47 -11.19
N PHE A 85 16.98 -2.52 -11.62
CA PHE A 85 16.62 -2.47 -13.03
C PHE A 85 16.54 -1.06 -13.62
N THR A 86 16.22 -0.05 -12.83
CA THR A 86 15.86 1.28 -13.35
C THR A 86 16.54 2.45 -12.62
N GLY A 87 17.37 2.19 -11.62
CA GLY A 87 17.99 3.23 -10.79
C GLY A 87 17.02 4.01 -9.89
N ARG A 88 15.74 3.58 -9.79
CA ARG A 88 14.70 4.27 -9.04
C ARG A 88 14.39 3.58 -7.71
N ASP A 89 14.56 4.31 -6.61
CA ASP A 89 14.42 3.78 -5.26
C ASP A 89 12.96 3.60 -4.83
N ALA A 90 12.59 2.37 -4.47
CA ALA A 90 11.25 2.07 -3.95
C ALA A 90 10.98 2.73 -2.58
N ASN A 91 12.00 2.84 -1.72
CA ASN A 91 11.89 3.48 -0.41
C ASN A 91 11.71 5.02 -0.48
N ARG A 92 12.01 5.61 -1.65
CA ARG A 92 11.71 7.02 -1.96
C ARG A 92 10.36 7.20 -2.66
N GLY A 93 9.56 6.16 -2.73
CA GLY A 93 8.29 6.17 -3.43
C GLY A 93 8.41 6.21 -4.96
N ALA A 94 9.57 5.88 -5.55
CA ALA A 94 9.84 5.96 -6.98
C ALA A 94 9.80 4.61 -7.71
N CYS A 95 9.18 3.59 -7.11
CA CYS A 95 9.10 2.23 -7.65
C CYS A 95 8.48 2.20 -9.06
N THR A 96 9.13 1.48 -9.98
CA THR A 96 8.67 1.24 -11.36
C THR A 96 7.95 -0.09 -11.54
N HIS A 97 7.68 -0.81 -10.45
CA HIS A 97 6.98 -2.10 -10.43
C HIS A 97 7.61 -3.21 -11.29
N PRO A 98 8.92 -3.43 -11.25
CA PRO A 98 9.53 -4.49 -12.05
C PRO A 98 9.04 -5.89 -11.63
N CYS A 99 8.57 -6.07 -10.40
CA CYS A 99 7.93 -7.32 -9.97
C CYS A 99 6.67 -7.71 -10.75
N ARG A 100 6.15 -6.80 -11.60
CA ARG A 100 4.99 -7.03 -12.49
C ARG A 100 5.39 -7.36 -13.92
N TRP A 101 6.69 -7.35 -14.23
CA TRP A 101 7.18 -7.75 -15.54
C TRP A 101 7.14 -9.28 -15.66
N LYS A 102 7.14 -9.77 -16.90
CA LYS A 102 7.24 -11.20 -17.17
C LYS A 102 8.68 -11.64 -17.02
N TYR A 103 8.90 -12.68 -16.25
CA TYR A 103 10.20 -13.28 -16.03
C TYR A 103 10.19 -14.75 -16.36
N ALA A 104 11.39 -15.28 -16.63
CA ALA A 104 11.68 -16.68 -16.61
C ALA A 104 13.00 -16.90 -15.84
N VAL A 105 13.10 -18.01 -15.14
CA VAL A 105 14.35 -18.43 -14.50
C VAL A 105 15.11 -19.29 -15.51
N VAL A 106 16.40 -19.03 -15.63
CA VAL A 106 17.32 -19.84 -16.44
C VAL A 106 18.39 -20.42 -15.52
N GLU A 107 18.58 -21.72 -15.56
CA GLU A 107 19.67 -22.36 -14.84
C GLU A 107 20.94 -22.27 -15.68
N GLU A 108 22.08 -21.85 -15.09
CA GLU A 108 23.32 -21.56 -15.80
C GLU A 108 23.84 -22.74 -16.64
N LYS A 109 23.68 -23.97 -16.13
CA LYS A 109 24.12 -25.21 -16.82
C LYS A 109 23.13 -25.72 -17.86
N ARG A 110 21.97 -25.06 -18.05
CA ARG A 110 20.94 -25.36 -19.03
C ARG A 110 20.56 -24.14 -19.84
N PRO A 111 21.50 -23.56 -20.60
CA PRO A 111 21.25 -22.38 -21.40
C PRO A 111 20.18 -22.68 -22.44
N GLY A 112 19.17 -21.79 -22.55
CA GLY A 112 18.07 -21.92 -23.50
C GLY A 112 16.81 -22.59 -22.94
N GLU A 113 16.87 -23.17 -21.75
CA GLU A 113 15.67 -23.61 -21.02
C GLU A 113 15.12 -22.49 -20.15
N TYR A 114 13.98 -21.92 -20.55
CA TYR A 114 13.28 -20.88 -19.81
C TYR A 114 12.22 -21.49 -18.91
N LEU A 115 12.45 -21.45 -17.59
CA LEU A 115 11.49 -21.92 -16.60
C LEU A 115 10.56 -20.74 -16.24
N PRO A 116 9.30 -20.75 -16.73
CA PRO A 116 8.38 -19.65 -16.46
C PRO A 116 8.04 -19.60 -14.97
N VAL A 117 7.76 -18.39 -14.52
CA VAL A 117 7.47 -18.10 -13.12
C VAL A 117 5.97 -17.83 -12.99
N TYR A 118 5.28 -18.57 -12.11
CA TYR A 118 3.83 -18.53 -11.91
C TYR A 118 3.43 -18.23 -10.47
N GLU A 119 2.21 -17.75 -10.31
CA GLU A 119 1.52 -17.66 -9.03
C GLU A 119 0.26 -18.54 -9.07
N ASN A 120 0.01 -19.28 -8.00
CA ASN A 120 -1.23 -20.02 -7.79
C ASN A 120 -1.73 -19.88 -6.34
N GLU A 121 -2.85 -20.53 -6.01
CA GLU A 121 -3.50 -20.47 -4.70
C GLU A 121 -2.61 -20.94 -3.52
N ARG A 122 -1.49 -21.59 -3.78
CA ARG A 122 -0.56 -22.14 -2.77
C ARG A 122 0.65 -21.24 -2.51
N GLY A 123 0.85 -20.18 -3.30
CA GLY A 123 1.96 -19.23 -3.10
C GLY A 123 2.44 -18.57 -4.38
N THR A 124 3.26 -17.55 -4.18
CA THR A 124 3.89 -16.80 -5.26
C THR A 124 5.16 -17.50 -5.70
N TYR A 125 5.19 -17.91 -6.94
CA TYR A 125 6.37 -18.50 -7.59
C TYR A 125 7.15 -17.42 -8.32
N ILE A 126 7.42 -16.33 -7.65
CA ILE A 126 8.18 -15.14 -8.01
C ILE A 126 7.42 -14.12 -8.91
N PHE A 127 7.31 -12.90 -8.43
CA PHE A 127 7.12 -11.59 -9.06
C PHE A 127 5.74 -11.16 -9.54
N ASN A 128 4.65 -11.89 -9.46
CA ASN A 128 3.38 -11.39 -10.00
C ASN A 128 2.20 -11.56 -9.04
N SER A 129 2.11 -10.69 -8.02
CA SER A 129 0.88 -10.62 -7.21
C SER A 129 -0.26 -9.95 -8.00
N LYS A 130 -1.49 -10.39 -7.78
CA LYS A 130 -2.71 -9.73 -8.29
C LYS A 130 -2.81 -8.31 -7.74
N ASP A 131 -3.49 -7.42 -8.45
CA ASP A 131 -3.85 -6.12 -7.91
C ASP A 131 -4.86 -6.28 -6.76
N LEU A 132 -4.68 -5.50 -5.70
CA LEU A 132 -5.68 -5.39 -4.65
C LEU A 132 -6.98 -4.84 -5.22
N CYS A 133 -8.11 -5.37 -4.79
CA CYS A 133 -9.44 -4.84 -5.10
C CYS A 133 -10.38 -5.06 -3.92
N MET A 134 -10.69 -3.99 -3.20
CA MET A 134 -11.52 -3.98 -2.00
C MET A 134 -12.92 -3.40 -2.25
N ILE A 135 -13.39 -3.41 -3.51
CA ILE A 135 -14.65 -2.74 -3.87
C ILE A 135 -15.85 -3.32 -3.12
N GLU A 136 -15.87 -4.63 -2.89
CA GLU A 136 -16.94 -5.33 -2.17
C GLU A 136 -16.87 -5.12 -0.65
N HIS A 137 -15.71 -4.65 -0.12
CA HIS A 137 -15.44 -4.44 1.30
C HIS A 137 -15.52 -2.98 1.74
N ILE A 138 -16.04 -2.08 0.89
CA ILE A 138 -16.20 -0.65 1.24
C ILE A 138 -17.06 -0.45 2.48
N PRO A 139 -18.20 -1.14 2.66
CA PRO A 139 -18.97 -1.04 3.90
C PRO A 139 -18.14 -1.40 5.14
N GLU A 140 -17.44 -2.52 5.09
CA GLU A 140 -16.63 -3.02 6.22
C GLU A 140 -15.48 -2.06 6.57
N LEU A 141 -14.86 -1.42 5.58
CA LEU A 141 -13.80 -0.44 5.78
C LEU A 141 -14.32 0.83 6.45
N ILE A 142 -15.49 1.31 6.02
CA ILE A 142 -16.13 2.50 6.61
C ILE A 142 -16.55 2.20 8.05
N ASP A 143 -17.18 1.05 8.29
CA ASP A 143 -17.62 0.62 9.62
C ASP A 143 -16.45 0.33 10.57
N ALA A 144 -15.29 -0.06 10.02
CA ALA A 144 -14.05 -0.20 10.77
C ALA A 144 -13.41 1.14 11.16
N GLY A 145 -13.97 2.28 10.75
CA GLY A 145 -13.44 3.61 11.05
C GLY A 145 -12.19 3.97 10.27
N ILE A 146 -12.11 3.54 9.01
CA ILE A 146 -11.03 3.95 8.09
C ILE A 146 -11.39 5.32 7.51
N ASP A 147 -10.51 6.29 7.69
CA ASP A 147 -10.76 7.70 7.33
C ASP A 147 -10.40 8.00 5.87
N SER A 148 -9.36 7.34 5.35
CA SER A 148 -8.84 7.61 4.00
C SER A 148 -8.60 6.32 3.22
N LEU A 149 -9.11 6.29 1.98
CA LEU A 149 -9.08 5.14 1.08
C LEU A 149 -8.10 5.41 -0.07
N LYS A 150 -6.99 4.67 -0.11
CA LYS A 150 -5.88 4.92 -1.03
C LYS A 150 -5.89 4.01 -2.24
N ILE A 151 -5.80 4.61 -3.42
CA ILE A 151 -5.64 3.91 -4.70
C ILE A 151 -4.19 4.02 -5.16
N GLU A 152 -3.55 2.90 -5.46
CA GLU A 152 -2.24 2.88 -6.11
C GLU A 152 -2.41 2.87 -7.63
N GLY A 153 -1.91 3.88 -8.30
CA GLY A 153 -2.08 4.05 -9.75
C GLY A 153 -0.89 4.72 -10.45
N ARG A 154 0.28 4.83 -9.80
CA ARG A 154 1.44 5.54 -10.36
C ARG A 154 1.85 5.06 -11.75
N MET A 155 1.91 3.75 -11.95
CA MET A 155 2.31 3.14 -13.22
C MET A 155 1.10 2.78 -14.11
N LYS A 156 -0.08 3.29 -13.78
CA LYS A 156 -1.31 3.04 -14.51
C LYS A 156 -1.67 4.24 -15.40
N THR A 157 -2.53 4.01 -16.39
CA THR A 157 -3.02 5.08 -17.28
C THR A 157 -3.99 6.01 -16.54
N ALA A 158 -4.16 7.23 -17.05
CA ALA A 158 -5.15 8.16 -16.53
C ALA A 158 -6.58 7.57 -16.58
N LEU A 159 -6.92 6.85 -17.64
CA LEU A 159 -8.21 6.17 -17.77
C LEU A 159 -8.42 5.12 -16.66
N TYR A 160 -7.39 4.32 -16.34
CA TYR A 160 -7.45 3.37 -15.23
C TYR A 160 -7.76 4.07 -13.92
N VAL A 161 -6.99 5.12 -13.59
CA VAL A 161 -7.16 5.85 -12.33
C VAL A 161 -8.54 6.50 -12.25
N ALA A 162 -9.00 7.14 -13.32
CA ALA A 162 -10.31 7.78 -13.38
C ALA A 162 -11.45 6.76 -13.20
N THR A 163 -11.35 5.59 -13.87
CA THR A 163 -12.36 4.53 -13.77
C THR A 163 -12.42 3.96 -12.35
N VAL A 164 -11.28 3.65 -11.77
CA VAL A 164 -11.18 3.12 -10.41
C VAL A 164 -11.72 4.14 -9.40
N ALA A 165 -11.24 5.38 -9.44
CA ALA A 165 -11.69 6.42 -8.51
C ALA A 165 -13.20 6.68 -8.60
N ARG A 166 -13.77 6.74 -9.82
CA ARG A 166 -15.21 6.88 -10.04
C ARG A 166 -15.99 5.71 -9.44
N THR A 167 -15.51 4.48 -9.62
CA THR A 167 -16.18 3.27 -9.14
C THR A 167 -16.22 3.24 -7.61
N TYR A 168 -15.08 3.49 -6.96
CA TYR A 168 -15.02 3.56 -5.50
C TYR A 168 -15.82 4.72 -4.94
N ARG A 169 -15.79 5.91 -5.58
CA ARG A 169 -16.62 7.04 -5.17
C ARG A 169 -18.10 6.69 -5.18
N LYS A 170 -18.56 6.03 -6.26
CA LYS A 170 -19.93 5.56 -6.35
C LYS A 170 -20.30 4.56 -5.25
N ALA A 171 -19.45 3.58 -4.99
CA ALA A 171 -19.68 2.59 -3.92
C ALA A 171 -19.79 3.24 -2.53
N ILE A 172 -18.93 4.21 -2.22
CA ILE A 172 -18.98 4.98 -0.97
C ILE A 172 -20.29 5.79 -0.87
N ASP A 173 -20.67 6.47 -1.94
CA ASP A 173 -21.89 7.29 -1.96
C ASP A 173 -23.15 6.44 -1.84
N ASP A 174 -23.18 5.27 -2.45
CA ASP A 174 -24.30 4.33 -2.37
C ASP A 174 -24.43 3.72 -0.96
N TYR A 175 -23.32 3.49 -0.27
CA TYR A 175 -23.33 2.99 1.10
C TYR A 175 -23.77 4.05 2.13
N LYS A 176 -23.45 5.32 1.90
CA LYS A 176 -23.77 6.43 2.81
C LYS A 176 -25.20 6.97 2.67
N LYS A 177 -25.99 6.48 1.72
CA LYS A 177 -27.41 6.84 1.55
C LYS A 177 -28.32 6.03 2.46
#